data_0445acd28396a014491acb395cccb721
#
_entry.id   0445acd28396a014491acb395cccb721
#
_cell.length_a   1.000
_cell.length_b   1.000
_cell.length_c   1.000
_cell.angle_alpha   90.00
_cell.angle_beta   90.00
_cell.angle_gamma   90.00
#
_symmetry.space_group_name_H-M   'P 1'
#
loop_
_entity.id
_entity.type
_entity.pdbx_description
1 polymer ?
#
loop_
_entity_poly.entity_id
_entity_poly.type
_entity_poly.pdbx_seq_one_letter_code
_entity_poly.pdbx_strand_id
1 'polypeptide(L)'
;NQSLLKAVDASGWAAQSRIVVDGWVLPEPATDIFNAGRQAKVPVLLGSAANEGHLLFPLNKDLSSADLDAYLTKTFGSLSAEVANAYAQELQVSPGFAQREISTDLFMAYGMRDWAGHMHRASVKTYLYFMEHVPPAFQIYLAGEPNLDLPEGPRSVGAYHSGDLV
;
A
#
# COMPACT_ATOMS: atom_id res chain seq x y z
N ASN A 1 -12.56 24.06 18.42
CA ASN A 1 -12.21 22.73 17.88
C ASN A 1 -10.72 22.54 17.55
N GLN A 2 -9.93 23.62 17.48
CA GLN A 2 -8.46 23.51 17.31
C GLN A 2 -7.79 22.79 18.50
N SER A 3 -8.31 22.92 19.70
CA SER A 3 -7.81 22.21 20.89
C SER A 3 -8.02 20.70 20.80
N LEU A 4 -9.14 20.25 20.24
CA LEU A 4 -9.40 18.83 20.03
C LEU A 4 -8.45 18.24 18.99
N LEU A 5 -8.24 18.94 17.85
CA LEU A 5 -7.30 18.51 16.82
C LEU A 5 -5.88 18.39 17.39
N LYS A 6 -5.42 19.39 18.15
CA LYS A 6 -4.12 19.35 18.83
C LYS A 6 -3.99 18.19 19.82
N ALA A 7 -5.07 17.87 20.55
CA ALA A 7 -5.07 16.75 21.48
C ALA A 7 -5.01 15.40 20.73
N VAL A 8 -5.72 15.28 19.61
CA VAL A 8 -5.67 14.09 18.72
C VAL A 8 -4.27 13.90 18.15
N ASP A 9 -3.67 14.98 17.63
CA ASP A 9 -2.31 14.94 17.07
C ASP A 9 -1.29 14.57 18.16
N ALA A 10 -1.39 15.17 19.34
CA ALA A 10 -0.49 14.90 20.46
C ALA A 10 -0.63 13.48 21.03
N SER A 11 -1.81 12.86 20.90
CA SER A 11 -2.07 11.49 21.37
C SER A 11 -1.51 10.42 20.41
N GLY A 12 -1.09 10.79 19.20
CA GLY A 12 -0.73 9.85 18.14
C GLY A 12 -1.92 9.02 17.61
N TRP A 13 -3.14 9.37 18.00
CA TRP A 13 -4.34 8.61 17.64
C TRP A 13 -4.56 8.53 16.14
N ALA A 14 -4.21 9.57 15.39
CA ALA A 14 -4.31 9.59 13.94
C ALA A 14 -3.34 8.61 13.23
N ALA A 15 -2.23 8.27 13.90
CA ALA A 15 -1.25 7.31 13.41
C ALA A 15 -1.54 5.87 13.87
N GLN A 16 -2.49 5.68 14.79
CA GLN A 16 -2.90 4.36 15.26
C GLN A 16 -3.97 3.77 14.34
N SER A 17 -4.12 2.45 14.41
CA SER A 17 -5.14 1.73 13.64
C SER A 17 -6.52 2.37 13.83
N ARG A 18 -7.19 2.64 12.73
CA ARG A 18 -8.58 3.13 12.74
C ARG A 18 -9.60 2.01 12.94
N ILE A 19 -9.13 0.78 13.05
CA ILE A 19 -9.95 -0.41 13.28
C ILE A 19 -10.03 -0.63 14.78
N VAL A 20 -11.24 -0.66 15.32
CA VAL A 20 -11.50 -0.90 16.74
C VAL A 20 -11.98 -2.32 16.94
N VAL A 21 -11.23 -3.07 17.73
CA VAL A 21 -11.67 -4.38 18.24
C VAL A 21 -12.50 -4.13 19.48
N ASP A 22 -13.81 -4.17 19.34
CA ASP A 22 -14.78 -3.77 20.37
C ASP A 22 -15.45 -4.96 21.08
N GLY A 23 -15.14 -6.18 20.64
CA GLY A 23 -15.73 -7.39 21.18
C GLY A 23 -17.18 -7.66 20.69
N TRP A 24 -17.72 -6.79 19.83
CA TRP A 24 -19.09 -6.89 19.33
C TRP A 24 -19.15 -6.93 17.80
N VAL A 25 -18.79 -5.84 17.12
CA VAL A 25 -18.75 -5.76 15.66
C VAL A 25 -17.49 -6.48 15.14
N LEU A 26 -16.36 -6.21 15.76
CA LEU A 26 -15.11 -6.90 15.53
C LEU A 26 -14.67 -7.54 16.85
N PRO A 27 -15.03 -8.82 17.08
CA PRO A 27 -14.84 -9.48 18.38
C PRO A 27 -13.36 -9.72 18.73
N GLU A 28 -12.49 -9.76 17.72
CA GLU A 28 -11.05 -9.99 17.85
C GLU A 28 -10.32 -9.41 16.62
N PRO A 29 -8.98 -9.32 16.63
CA PRO A 29 -8.23 -8.86 15.47
C PRO A 29 -8.60 -9.61 14.19
N ALA A 30 -8.75 -8.89 13.08
CA ALA A 30 -9.13 -9.46 11.79
C ALA A 30 -8.16 -10.59 11.36
N THR A 31 -6.86 -10.41 11.63
CA THR A 31 -5.84 -11.45 11.39
C THR A 31 -6.13 -12.75 12.11
N ASP A 32 -6.63 -12.71 13.34
CA ASP A 32 -6.95 -13.91 14.13
C ASP A 32 -8.20 -14.61 13.58
N ILE A 33 -9.19 -13.81 13.14
CA ILE A 33 -10.41 -14.32 12.48
C ILE A 33 -10.04 -15.05 11.19
N PHE A 34 -9.21 -14.43 10.34
CA PHE A 34 -8.80 -15.00 9.06
C PHE A 34 -7.89 -16.23 9.23
N ASN A 35 -6.92 -16.17 10.15
CA ASN A 35 -6.05 -17.30 10.47
C ASN A 35 -6.84 -18.52 10.97
N ALA A 36 -7.89 -18.29 11.73
CA ALA A 36 -8.77 -19.34 12.24
C ALA A 36 -9.87 -19.79 11.24
N GLY A 37 -9.95 -19.16 10.05
CA GLY A 37 -10.96 -19.47 9.04
C GLY A 37 -12.39 -19.13 9.45
N ARG A 38 -12.57 -18.17 10.37
CA ARG A 38 -13.88 -17.76 10.93
C ARG A 38 -14.51 -16.57 10.21
N GLN A 39 -13.89 -16.07 9.15
CA GLN A 39 -14.47 -15.03 8.29
C GLN A 39 -15.72 -15.53 7.56
N ALA A 40 -16.56 -14.61 7.11
CA ALA A 40 -17.72 -14.92 6.29
C ALA A 40 -17.31 -15.66 5.01
N LYS A 41 -17.97 -16.77 4.71
CA LYS A 41 -17.69 -17.62 3.54
C LYS A 41 -18.49 -17.16 2.33
N VAL A 42 -18.30 -15.93 1.91
CA VAL A 42 -18.93 -15.34 0.72
C VAL A 42 -17.91 -15.19 -0.40
N PRO A 43 -18.27 -15.42 -1.67
CA PRO A 43 -17.38 -15.17 -2.79
C PRO A 43 -16.90 -13.72 -2.80
N VAL A 44 -15.63 -13.51 -3.12
CA VAL A 44 -15.02 -12.19 -3.15
C VAL A 44 -14.31 -11.92 -4.48
N LEU A 45 -14.38 -10.67 -4.91
CA LEU A 45 -13.55 -10.10 -5.96
C LEU A 45 -12.64 -9.05 -5.31
N LEU A 46 -11.34 -9.27 -5.34
CA LEU A 46 -10.33 -8.45 -4.72
C LEU A 46 -9.37 -7.94 -5.79
N GLY A 47 -8.72 -6.83 -5.54
CA GLY A 47 -7.69 -6.37 -6.46
C GLY A 47 -7.00 -5.10 -6.02
N SER A 48 -6.04 -4.70 -6.83
CA SER A 48 -5.27 -3.48 -6.65
C SER A 48 -4.90 -2.91 -8.02
N ALA A 49 -4.58 -1.62 -8.02
CA ALA A 49 -3.96 -0.96 -9.15
C ALA A 49 -2.42 -1.02 -9.05
N ALA A 50 -1.73 -0.89 -10.17
CA ALA A 50 -0.27 -0.99 -10.22
C ALA A 50 0.43 0.13 -9.43
N ASN A 51 -0.17 1.32 -9.38
CA ASN A 51 0.45 2.50 -8.79
C ASN A 51 -0.36 3.08 -7.62
N GLU A 52 -0.94 2.21 -6.79
CA GLU A 52 -1.82 2.57 -5.67
C GLU A 52 -1.25 3.67 -4.76
N GLY A 53 0.03 3.62 -4.49
CA GLY A 53 0.68 4.55 -3.57
C GLY A 53 1.22 5.83 -4.21
N HIS A 54 1.18 5.99 -5.53
CA HIS A 54 1.88 7.08 -6.20
C HIS A 54 1.36 8.48 -5.84
N LEU A 55 0.07 8.62 -5.53
CA LEU A 55 -0.50 9.85 -4.99
C LEU A 55 -0.33 10.00 -3.48
N LEU A 56 -0.06 8.91 -2.76
CA LEU A 56 -0.05 8.88 -1.30
C LEU A 56 1.37 8.93 -0.72
N PHE A 57 2.34 8.37 -1.44
CA PHE A 57 3.73 8.30 -1.02
C PHE A 57 4.61 9.18 -1.91
N PRO A 58 5.07 10.34 -1.43
CA PRO A 58 5.95 11.21 -2.18
C PRO A 58 7.23 10.50 -2.59
N LEU A 59 7.67 10.72 -3.84
CA LEU A 59 8.97 10.24 -4.28
C LEU A 59 10.09 11.04 -3.59
N ASN A 60 10.82 10.38 -2.69
CA ASN A 60 12.02 10.98 -2.08
C ASN A 60 13.23 10.83 -3.04
N LYS A 61 13.46 11.85 -3.85
CA LYS A 61 14.57 11.86 -4.84
C LYS A 61 15.96 11.85 -4.20
N ASP A 62 16.05 12.30 -2.95
CA ASP A 62 17.32 12.46 -2.22
C ASP A 62 17.59 11.28 -1.27
N LEU A 63 16.76 10.25 -1.29
CA LEU A 63 16.94 9.07 -0.43
C LEU A 63 18.25 8.37 -0.79
N SER A 64 19.12 8.19 0.19
CA SER A 64 20.36 7.43 0.00
C SER A 64 20.10 5.91 0.07
N SER A 65 21.03 5.13 -0.50
CA SER A 65 20.98 3.66 -0.36
C SER A 65 21.06 3.23 1.10
N ALA A 66 21.84 3.92 1.93
CA ALA A 66 21.96 3.62 3.36
C ALA A 66 20.63 3.86 4.12
N ASP A 67 19.89 4.92 3.76
CA ASP A 67 18.59 5.17 4.36
C ASP A 67 17.56 4.13 3.93
N LEU A 68 17.61 3.70 2.67
CA LEU A 68 16.77 2.60 2.19
C LEU A 68 17.09 1.29 2.91
N ASP A 69 18.37 0.95 3.07
CA ASP A 69 18.78 -0.26 3.81
C ASP A 69 18.29 -0.24 5.26
N ALA A 70 18.37 0.93 5.90
CA ALA A 70 17.83 1.13 7.24
C ALA A 70 16.29 0.95 7.29
N TYR A 71 15.59 1.50 6.30
CA TYR A 71 14.13 1.31 6.14
C TYR A 71 13.78 -0.17 5.94
N LEU A 72 14.47 -0.87 5.04
CA LEU A 72 14.23 -2.29 4.77
C LEU A 72 14.50 -3.15 6.02
N THR A 73 15.61 -2.90 6.70
CA THR A 73 15.97 -3.62 7.93
C THR A 73 14.93 -3.40 9.02
N LYS A 74 14.47 -2.16 9.21
CA LYS A 74 13.45 -1.81 10.20
C LYS A 74 12.10 -2.45 9.87
N THR A 75 11.73 -2.50 8.59
CA THR A 75 10.40 -2.94 8.14
C THR A 75 10.31 -4.46 8.02
N PHE A 76 11.34 -5.10 7.49
CA PHE A 76 11.34 -6.51 7.10
C PHE A 76 12.29 -7.40 7.91
N GLY A 77 13.16 -6.81 8.74
CA GLY A 77 14.10 -7.58 9.57
C GLY A 77 15.00 -8.50 8.74
N SER A 78 14.96 -9.78 9.02
CA SER A 78 15.77 -10.79 8.30
C SER A 78 15.42 -10.96 6.83
N LEU A 79 14.25 -10.51 6.38
CA LEU A 79 13.82 -10.58 4.99
C LEU A 79 14.28 -9.38 4.14
N SER A 80 14.98 -8.41 4.73
CA SER A 80 15.38 -7.18 4.04
C SER A 80 16.15 -7.42 2.75
N ALA A 81 17.07 -8.38 2.75
CA ALA A 81 17.86 -8.71 1.56
C ALA A 81 17.01 -9.36 0.44
N GLU A 82 16.05 -10.19 0.81
CA GLU A 82 15.12 -10.79 -0.14
C GLU A 82 14.22 -9.74 -0.78
N VAL A 83 13.72 -8.80 0.04
CA VAL A 83 12.93 -7.67 -0.46
C VAL A 83 13.76 -6.79 -1.38
N ALA A 84 14.99 -6.39 -1.01
CA ALA A 84 15.87 -5.62 -1.86
C ALA A 84 16.12 -6.31 -3.21
N ASN A 85 16.30 -7.62 -3.21
CA ASN A 85 16.49 -8.39 -4.44
C ASN A 85 15.20 -8.45 -5.30
N ALA A 86 14.03 -8.53 -4.67
CA ALA A 86 12.76 -8.52 -5.38
C ALA A 86 12.50 -7.19 -6.10
N TYR A 87 13.00 -6.06 -5.56
CA TYR A 87 12.90 -4.72 -6.15
C TYR A 87 14.21 -4.26 -6.82
N ALA A 88 15.00 -5.20 -7.34
CA ALA A 88 16.29 -4.88 -7.95
C ALA A 88 16.18 -3.98 -9.19
N GLN A 89 15.07 -4.04 -9.92
CA GLN A 89 14.83 -3.18 -11.09
C GLN A 89 14.52 -1.74 -10.65
N GLU A 90 13.69 -1.57 -9.65
CA GLU A 90 13.33 -0.28 -9.07
C GLU A 90 14.56 0.39 -8.44
N LEU A 91 15.43 -0.40 -7.82
CA LEU A 91 16.71 0.06 -7.26
C LEU A 91 17.65 0.61 -8.34
N GLN A 92 17.58 0.09 -9.58
CA GLN A 92 18.36 0.65 -10.69
C GLN A 92 17.89 2.07 -11.08
N VAL A 93 16.63 2.41 -10.81
CA VAL A 93 16.13 3.76 -11.01
C VAL A 93 16.62 4.69 -9.91
N SER A 94 16.24 4.41 -8.67
CA SER A 94 16.77 5.10 -7.47
C SER A 94 16.30 4.41 -6.18
N PRO A 95 16.99 4.62 -5.04
CA PRO A 95 16.53 4.17 -3.74
C PRO A 95 15.14 4.69 -3.36
N GLY A 96 14.86 5.95 -3.67
CA GLY A 96 13.55 6.57 -3.40
C GLY A 96 12.43 5.98 -4.24
N PHE A 97 12.71 5.62 -5.49
CA PHE A 97 11.75 4.92 -6.35
C PHE A 97 11.42 3.54 -5.77
N ALA A 98 12.44 2.74 -5.46
CA ALA A 98 12.24 1.43 -4.84
C ALA A 98 11.45 1.52 -3.53
N GLN A 99 11.76 2.49 -2.66
CA GLN A 99 11.00 2.69 -1.41
C GLN A 99 9.52 2.97 -1.68
N ARG A 100 9.23 3.80 -2.68
CA ARG A 100 7.84 4.12 -3.03
C ARG A 100 7.08 2.90 -3.56
N GLU A 101 7.71 2.11 -4.45
CA GLU A 101 7.07 0.90 -4.99
C GLU A 101 6.83 -0.14 -3.89
N ILE A 102 7.80 -0.35 -2.99
CA ILE A 102 7.62 -1.20 -1.81
C ILE A 102 6.44 -0.70 -0.95
N SER A 103 6.36 0.63 -0.73
CA SER A 103 5.27 1.21 0.06
C SER A 103 3.92 1.07 -0.64
N THR A 104 3.90 1.17 -1.97
CA THR A 104 2.72 0.94 -2.83
C THR A 104 2.20 -0.49 -2.67
N ASP A 105 3.08 -1.47 -2.76
CA ASP A 105 2.70 -2.87 -2.63
C ASP A 105 2.23 -3.22 -1.21
N LEU A 106 2.89 -2.69 -0.19
CA LEU A 106 2.46 -2.86 1.21
C LEU A 106 1.10 -2.21 1.48
N PHE A 107 0.79 -1.12 0.78
CA PHE A 107 -0.46 -0.39 0.98
C PHE A 107 -1.69 -1.20 0.54
N MET A 108 -1.63 -1.85 -0.63
CA MET A 108 -2.79 -2.56 -1.19
C MET A 108 -2.48 -3.97 -1.68
N ALA A 109 -1.50 -4.15 -2.58
CA ALA A 109 -1.32 -5.40 -3.30
C ALA A 109 -1.05 -6.59 -2.38
N TYR A 110 -0.21 -6.39 -1.36
CA TYR A 110 0.06 -7.42 -0.35
C TYR A 110 -1.21 -7.80 0.42
N GLY A 111 -1.96 -6.83 0.92
CA GLY A 111 -3.19 -7.08 1.68
C GLY A 111 -4.25 -7.82 0.85
N MET A 112 -4.42 -7.45 -0.42
CA MET A 112 -5.37 -8.11 -1.31
C MET A 112 -4.97 -9.57 -1.59
N ARG A 113 -3.68 -9.84 -1.79
CA ARG A 113 -3.17 -11.20 -2.01
C ARG A 113 -3.27 -12.06 -0.75
N ASP A 114 -2.94 -11.51 0.41
CA ASP A 114 -3.06 -12.22 1.69
C ASP A 114 -4.52 -12.57 1.99
N TRP A 115 -5.42 -11.61 1.82
CA TRP A 115 -6.85 -11.85 1.96
C TRP A 115 -7.34 -12.93 0.99
N ALA A 116 -6.98 -12.86 -0.28
CA ALA A 116 -7.31 -13.90 -1.27
C ALA A 116 -6.81 -15.28 -0.83
N GLY A 117 -5.59 -15.36 -0.30
CA GLY A 117 -5.01 -16.58 0.25
C GLY A 117 -5.83 -17.17 1.40
N HIS A 118 -6.28 -16.34 2.34
CA HIS A 118 -7.15 -16.77 3.45
C HIS A 118 -8.51 -17.29 2.95
N MET A 119 -9.14 -16.59 2.01
CA MET A 119 -10.41 -17.01 1.43
C MET A 119 -10.27 -18.36 0.68
N HIS A 120 -9.18 -18.51 -0.08
CA HIS A 120 -8.88 -19.76 -0.77
C HIS A 120 -8.69 -20.93 0.21
N ARG A 121 -7.92 -20.74 1.30
CA ARG A 121 -7.76 -21.76 2.36
C ARG A 121 -9.08 -22.12 3.02
N ALA A 122 -10.01 -21.18 3.10
CA ALA A 122 -11.37 -21.42 3.59
C ALA A 122 -12.30 -22.04 2.55
N SER A 123 -11.78 -22.45 1.37
CA SER A 123 -12.53 -23.00 0.24
C SER A 123 -13.63 -22.07 -0.30
N VAL A 124 -13.37 -20.77 -0.25
CA VAL A 124 -14.27 -19.74 -0.77
C VAL A 124 -13.83 -19.34 -2.17
N LYS A 125 -14.81 -19.19 -3.08
CA LYS A 125 -14.57 -18.74 -4.44
C LYS A 125 -14.04 -17.32 -4.44
N THR A 126 -12.81 -17.14 -4.94
CA THR A 126 -12.07 -15.87 -4.86
C THR A 126 -11.55 -15.51 -6.24
N TYR A 127 -11.72 -14.26 -6.60
CA TYR A 127 -11.18 -13.67 -7.81
C TYR A 127 -10.23 -12.55 -7.42
N LEU A 128 -9.11 -12.47 -8.11
CA LEU A 128 -8.11 -11.41 -7.91
C LEU A 128 -7.87 -10.72 -9.23
N TYR A 129 -7.92 -9.37 -9.24
CA TYR A 129 -7.54 -8.58 -10.41
C TYR A 129 -6.34 -7.67 -10.09
N PHE A 130 -5.66 -7.26 -11.14
CA PHE A 130 -4.59 -6.28 -11.07
C PHE A 130 -4.78 -5.30 -12.24
N MET A 131 -4.96 -4.01 -11.94
CA MET A 131 -5.21 -2.98 -12.94
C MET A 131 -3.91 -2.26 -13.28
N GLU A 132 -3.50 -2.35 -14.53
CA GLU A 132 -2.33 -1.62 -15.07
C GLU A 132 -2.72 -0.49 -16.03
N HIS A 133 -4.02 -0.38 -16.35
CA HIS A 133 -4.49 0.65 -17.25
C HIS A 133 -4.39 2.03 -16.61
N VAL A 134 -3.68 2.94 -17.30
CA VAL A 134 -3.55 4.34 -16.88
C VAL A 134 -4.78 5.11 -17.35
N PRO A 135 -5.61 5.64 -16.44
CA PRO A 135 -6.80 6.41 -16.82
C PRO A 135 -6.42 7.65 -17.62
N PRO A 136 -7.10 7.96 -18.74
CA PRO A 136 -6.76 9.09 -19.59
C PRO A 136 -7.09 10.46 -18.99
N ALA A 137 -7.91 10.52 -17.94
CA ALA A 137 -8.59 11.74 -17.51
C ALA A 137 -7.89 12.54 -16.42
N PHE A 138 -6.88 12.00 -15.72
CA PHE A 138 -6.28 12.70 -14.59
C PHE A 138 -4.80 13.03 -14.84
N GLN A 139 -4.61 13.99 -15.67
CA GLN A 139 -3.40 14.79 -15.62
C GLN A 139 -3.63 15.93 -14.63
N ILE A 140 -3.41 15.69 -13.35
CA ILE A 140 -3.34 16.77 -12.37
C ILE A 140 -2.04 17.51 -12.66
N TYR A 141 -2.16 18.61 -13.36
CA TYR A 141 -1.04 19.45 -13.78
C TYR A 141 -0.61 20.39 -12.66
N LEU A 142 -0.06 19.85 -11.61
CA LEU A 142 0.66 20.65 -10.62
C LEU A 142 2.13 20.63 -11.04
N ALA A 143 2.57 21.74 -11.63
CA ALA A 143 3.96 21.88 -12.03
C ALA A 143 4.86 21.75 -10.78
N GLY A 144 5.83 20.83 -10.82
CA GLY A 144 6.80 20.64 -9.74
C GLY A 144 6.38 19.65 -8.65
N GLU A 145 5.24 18.99 -8.76
CA GLU A 145 4.88 17.93 -7.84
C GLU A 145 5.72 16.66 -8.12
N PRO A 146 6.60 16.26 -7.20
CA PRO A 146 7.50 15.12 -7.43
C PRO A 146 6.76 13.79 -7.55
N ASN A 147 5.55 13.69 -7.00
CA ASN A 147 4.71 12.48 -7.07
C ASN A 147 4.20 12.16 -8.48
N LEU A 148 4.26 13.14 -9.38
CA LEU A 148 3.81 13.00 -10.76
C LEU A 148 4.96 12.71 -11.74
N ASP A 149 6.19 12.69 -11.23
CA ASP A 149 7.39 12.35 -12.00
C ASP A 149 7.60 10.82 -11.93
N LEU A 150 6.96 10.10 -12.83
CA LEU A 150 7.17 8.67 -12.99
C LEU A 150 8.27 8.40 -14.02
N PRO A 151 9.03 7.29 -13.88
CA PRO A 151 10.07 6.91 -14.85
C PRO A 151 9.53 6.72 -16.27
N GLU A 152 8.29 6.30 -16.41
CA GLU A 152 7.66 6.01 -17.70
C GLU A 152 7.15 7.26 -18.44
N GLY A 153 7.22 8.44 -17.81
CA GLY A 153 6.83 9.66 -18.51
C GLY A 153 6.44 10.81 -17.59
N PRO A 154 6.52 12.03 -18.12
CA PRO A 154 6.20 13.21 -17.36
C PRO A 154 4.69 13.25 -17.03
N ARG A 155 4.37 13.51 -15.77
CA ARG A 155 3.02 13.84 -15.29
C ARG A 155 1.97 12.74 -15.39
N SER A 156 2.37 11.47 -15.34
CA SER A 156 1.46 10.37 -15.12
C SER A 156 1.55 9.88 -13.69
N VAL A 157 0.43 9.60 -13.06
CA VAL A 157 0.37 8.92 -11.75
C VAL A 157 0.13 7.42 -11.93
N GLY A 158 0.17 6.96 -13.18
CA GLY A 158 -0.04 5.55 -13.50
C GLY A 158 -1.47 5.09 -13.25
N ALA A 159 -1.62 3.81 -12.98
CA ALA A 159 -2.86 3.20 -12.50
C ALA A 159 -2.98 3.46 -10.98
N TYR A 160 -3.41 4.66 -10.62
CA TYR A 160 -3.39 5.17 -9.24
C TYR A 160 -4.56 4.66 -8.40
N HIS A 161 -4.50 4.89 -7.09
CA HIS A 161 -5.57 4.54 -6.15
C HIS A 161 -6.90 5.15 -6.55
N SER A 162 -7.93 4.32 -6.66
CA SER A 162 -9.26 4.66 -7.16
C SER A 162 -9.34 5.02 -8.66
N GLY A 163 -8.28 4.80 -9.44
CA GLY A 163 -8.26 5.03 -10.88
C GLY A 163 -9.20 4.09 -11.67
N ASP A 164 -9.66 3.03 -11.06
CA ASP A 164 -10.67 2.10 -11.58
C ASP A 164 -12.12 2.58 -11.39
N LEU A 165 -12.32 3.70 -10.69
CA LEU A 165 -13.64 4.28 -10.40
C LEU A 165 -14.02 5.45 -11.34
N VAL A 166 -13.18 5.80 -12.34
CA VAL A 166 -13.34 6.95 -13.23
C VAL A 166 -13.60 6.55 -14.68
#